data_3d15b717f7603f194d01ecbb1d795dea
#
_entry.id   3d15b717f7603f194d01ecbb1d795dea
#
_cell.length_a   1.000
_cell.length_b   1.000
_cell.length_c   1.000
_cell.angle_alpha   90.00
_cell.angle_beta   90.00
_cell.angle_gamma   90.00
#
_symmetry.space_group_name_H-M   'P 1'
#
loop_
_entity.id
_entity.type
_entity.pdbx_description
1 polymer ?
#
loop_
_entity_poly.entity_id
_entity_poly.type
_entity_poly.pdbx_seq_one_letter_code
_entity_poly.pdbx_strand_id
1 'polypeptide(L)'
;MQLIGMLDSPYVRRVAISLRLLVLPFELRQISLFREVERFRSFNPVLKAPTLICLDGQRLMDSSLILDYAQHLACGSRQLRPSGHAARATALSRSGLALALSEKAVQLVYERDLRPEEKRHAPWQQRVEGQLRAACGALDKAWLGPRPPLGEDSIGQDAIDTAVAWTFLHFALPGLIERRNYPTLEALAAEAEALSVFRDYPLA
;
A
#
# COMPACT_ATOMS: atom_id res chain seq x y z
N MET A 1 9.72 -17.70 1.98
CA MET A 1 8.40 -17.31 1.41
C MET A 1 8.61 -16.67 0.05
N GLN A 2 7.56 -16.62 -0.80
CA GLN A 2 7.62 -15.91 -2.08
C GLN A 2 6.48 -14.88 -2.14
N LEU A 3 6.80 -13.63 -2.45
CA LEU A 3 5.83 -12.55 -2.66
C LEU A 3 5.67 -12.34 -4.16
N ILE A 4 4.45 -12.54 -4.67
CA ILE A 4 4.13 -12.47 -6.10
C ILE A 4 3.36 -11.19 -6.38
N GLY A 5 3.84 -10.40 -7.34
CA GLY A 5 3.21 -9.16 -7.81
C GLY A 5 4.23 -8.08 -8.15
N MET A 6 3.80 -7.04 -8.85
CA MET A 6 4.62 -5.91 -9.26
C MET A 6 4.71 -4.85 -8.16
N LEU A 7 5.84 -4.15 -8.04
CA LEU A 7 6.02 -3.06 -7.05
C LEU A 7 5.24 -1.78 -7.39
N ASP A 8 4.74 -1.64 -8.63
CA ASP A 8 3.81 -0.58 -9.00
C ASP A 8 2.45 -0.71 -8.27
N SER A 9 2.14 -1.90 -7.74
CA SER A 9 0.98 -2.09 -6.89
C SER A 9 1.23 -1.58 -5.46
N PRO A 10 0.40 -0.65 -4.94
CA PRO A 10 0.55 -0.17 -3.56
C PRO A 10 0.38 -1.31 -2.55
N TYR A 11 -0.42 -2.31 -2.87
CA TYR A 11 -0.64 -3.47 -2.02
C TYR A 11 0.55 -4.43 -1.97
N VAL A 12 1.27 -4.61 -3.08
CA VAL A 12 2.50 -5.41 -3.11
C VAL A 12 3.63 -4.68 -2.40
N ARG A 13 3.80 -3.39 -2.71
CA ARG A 13 4.88 -2.57 -2.16
C ARG A 13 4.81 -2.47 -0.64
N ARG A 14 3.60 -2.22 -0.06
CA ARG A 14 3.43 -2.16 1.40
C ARG A 14 3.80 -3.47 2.08
N VAL A 15 3.50 -4.62 1.45
CA VAL A 15 3.86 -5.94 1.98
C VAL A 15 5.36 -6.17 1.90
N ALA A 16 6.01 -5.87 0.78
CA ALA A 16 7.45 -6.05 0.60
C ALA A 16 8.25 -5.25 1.65
N ILE A 17 7.94 -3.97 1.82
CA ILE A 17 8.56 -3.09 2.83
C ILE A 17 8.33 -3.65 4.24
N SER A 18 7.11 -4.05 4.56
CA SER A 18 6.79 -4.57 5.90
C SER A 18 7.49 -5.89 6.20
N LEU A 19 7.53 -6.83 5.25
CA LEU A 19 8.27 -8.09 5.42
C LEU A 19 9.76 -7.84 5.67
N ARG A 20 10.36 -6.89 4.96
CA ARG A 20 11.77 -6.50 5.14
C ARG A 20 12.01 -5.92 6.53
N LEU A 21 11.14 -5.02 6.99
CA LEU A 21 11.22 -4.41 8.32
C LEU A 21 10.98 -5.42 9.44
N LEU A 22 10.16 -6.44 9.22
CA LEU A 22 9.94 -7.56 10.15
C LEU A 22 11.07 -8.60 10.12
N VAL A 23 12.10 -8.39 9.28
CA VAL A 23 13.25 -9.30 9.10
C VAL A 23 12.79 -10.70 8.67
N LEU A 24 11.72 -10.79 7.90
CA LEU A 24 11.19 -12.04 7.37
C LEU A 24 11.76 -12.27 5.96
N PRO A 25 12.52 -13.36 5.73
CA PRO A 25 13.11 -13.62 4.42
C PRO A 25 12.05 -14.02 3.40
N PHE A 26 12.07 -13.38 2.24
CA PHE A 26 11.21 -13.68 1.11
C PHE A 26 11.91 -13.41 -0.23
N GLU A 27 11.46 -14.09 -1.26
CA GLU A 27 11.80 -13.82 -2.66
C GLU A 27 10.68 -12.98 -3.27
N LEU A 28 11.02 -11.81 -3.83
CA LEU A 28 10.06 -11.01 -4.60
C LEU A 28 10.05 -11.50 -6.06
N ARG A 29 8.89 -11.96 -6.53
CA ARG A 29 8.65 -12.35 -7.91
C ARG A 29 7.77 -11.32 -8.59
N GLN A 30 8.40 -10.44 -9.36
CA GLN A 30 7.69 -9.41 -10.11
C GLN A 30 7.03 -10.02 -11.34
N ILE A 31 5.75 -10.39 -11.19
CA ILE A 31 4.92 -10.97 -12.25
C ILE A 31 3.67 -10.11 -12.41
N SER A 32 3.44 -9.62 -13.64
CA SER A 32 2.33 -8.71 -13.93
C SER A 32 1.01 -9.46 -14.08
N LEU A 33 -0.02 -9.02 -13.36
CA LEU A 33 -1.41 -9.47 -13.52
C LEU A 33 -1.97 -9.23 -14.93
N PHE A 34 -1.41 -8.26 -15.66
CA PHE A 34 -1.95 -7.80 -16.95
C PHE A 34 -1.12 -8.30 -18.13
N ARG A 35 0.20 -8.38 -17.97
CA ARG A 35 1.10 -8.77 -19.06
C ARG A 35 1.46 -10.27 -19.05
N GLU A 36 1.40 -10.90 -17.88
CA GLU A 36 1.78 -12.31 -17.68
C GLU A 36 0.66 -13.11 -16.99
N VAL A 37 -0.56 -12.92 -17.48
CA VAL A 37 -1.80 -13.43 -16.86
C VAL A 37 -1.72 -14.93 -16.56
N GLU A 38 -1.33 -15.76 -17.55
CA GLU A 38 -1.27 -17.21 -17.37
C GLU A 38 -0.17 -17.63 -16.38
N ARG A 39 0.96 -16.92 -16.41
CA ARG A 39 2.03 -17.14 -15.43
C ARG A 39 1.58 -16.78 -14.02
N PHE A 40 0.88 -15.65 -13.85
CA PHE A 40 0.34 -15.26 -12.55
C PHE A 40 -0.73 -16.25 -12.08
N ARG A 41 -1.59 -16.74 -13.00
CA ARG A 41 -2.64 -17.71 -12.73
C ARG A 41 -2.09 -19.01 -12.14
N SER A 42 -0.90 -19.45 -12.55
CA SER A 42 -0.26 -20.64 -11.98
C SER A 42 0.09 -20.50 -10.49
N PHE A 43 0.31 -19.28 -10.02
CA PHE A 43 0.53 -18.98 -8.60
C PHE A 43 -0.79 -18.73 -7.87
N ASN A 44 -1.70 -17.99 -8.47
CA ASN A 44 -3.00 -17.67 -7.88
C ASN A 44 -4.10 -17.59 -8.97
N PRO A 45 -5.00 -18.58 -9.04
CA PRO A 45 -6.07 -18.61 -10.04
C PRO A 45 -7.07 -17.43 -9.90
N VAL A 46 -7.13 -16.80 -8.72
CA VAL A 46 -7.97 -15.60 -8.49
C VAL A 46 -7.38 -14.34 -9.14
N LEU A 47 -6.11 -14.40 -9.61
CA LEU A 47 -5.41 -13.25 -10.19
C LEU A 47 -5.40 -12.03 -9.25
N LYS A 48 -5.05 -12.23 -7.98
CA LYS A 48 -5.02 -11.19 -6.95
C LYS A 48 -3.59 -10.95 -6.45
N ALA A 49 -3.07 -9.74 -6.65
CA ALA A 49 -1.79 -9.29 -6.08
C ALA A 49 -2.03 -8.40 -4.84
N PRO A 50 -1.18 -8.48 -3.80
CA PRO A 50 -0.13 -9.49 -3.62
C PRO A 50 -0.67 -10.90 -3.39
N THR A 51 0.10 -11.90 -3.79
CA THR A 51 -0.03 -13.28 -3.32
C THR A 51 1.24 -13.66 -2.58
N LEU A 52 1.13 -14.15 -1.35
CA LEU A 52 2.25 -14.70 -0.59
C LEU A 52 2.17 -16.23 -0.59
N ILE A 53 3.26 -16.88 -1.02
CA ILE A 53 3.42 -18.32 -0.87
C ILE A 53 4.27 -18.57 0.37
N CYS A 54 3.66 -19.20 1.37
CA CYS A 54 4.29 -19.53 2.65
C CYS A 54 5.29 -20.67 2.50
N LEU A 55 6.07 -20.96 3.55
CA LEU A 55 7.08 -22.02 3.55
C LEU A 55 6.46 -23.43 3.41
N ASP A 56 5.25 -23.62 3.90
CA ASP A 56 4.45 -24.84 3.80
C ASP A 56 3.67 -24.95 2.48
N GLY A 57 3.82 -23.96 1.57
CA GLY A 57 3.13 -23.92 0.28
C GLY A 57 1.73 -23.30 0.33
N GLN A 58 1.22 -22.91 1.50
CA GLN A 58 -0.06 -22.19 1.58
C GLN A 58 0.02 -20.85 0.84
N ARG A 59 -1.10 -20.46 0.22
CA ARG A 59 -1.22 -19.20 -0.52
C ARG A 59 -2.12 -18.24 0.24
N LEU A 60 -1.56 -17.09 0.59
CA LEU A 60 -2.29 -15.99 1.21
C LEU A 60 -2.49 -14.86 0.19
N MET A 61 -3.64 -14.25 0.21
CA MET A 61 -3.96 -13.04 -0.55
C MET A 61 -4.78 -12.10 0.31
N ASP A 62 -4.90 -10.85 -0.14
CA ASP A 62 -5.16 -9.63 0.57
C ASP A 62 -3.97 -9.20 1.42
N SER A 63 -3.49 -7.97 1.10
CA SER A 63 -2.28 -7.45 1.73
C SER A 63 -2.40 -7.30 3.25
N SER A 64 -3.60 -7.04 3.77
CA SER A 64 -3.80 -6.88 5.22
C SER A 64 -3.76 -8.23 5.96
N LEU A 65 -4.28 -9.30 5.33
CA LEU A 65 -4.21 -10.65 5.88
C LEU A 65 -2.77 -11.20 5.82
N ILE A 66 -2.06 -10.91 4.73
CA ILE A 66 -0.62 -11.23 4.63
C ILE A 66 0.18 -10.53 5.73
N LEU A 67 -0.09 -9.25 6.01
CA LEU A 67 0.59 -8.49 7.04
C LEU A 67 0.22 -8.93 8.46
N ASP A 68 -1.00 -9.39 8.67
CA ASP A 68 -1.41 -9.99 9.94
C ASP A 68 -0.64 -11.27 10.21
N TYR A 69 -0.57 -12.16 9.22
CA TYR A 69 0.24 -13.36 9.27
C TYR A 69 1.73 -13.08 9.48
N ALA A 70 2.29 -12.11 8.73
CA ALA A 70 3.69 -11.71 8.86
C ALA A 70 4.02 -11.18 10.27
N GLN A 71 3.13 -10.37 10.85
CA GLN A 71 3.31 -9.85 12.20
C GLN A 71 3.28 -10.98 13.26
N HIS A 72 2.47 -12.01 13.04
CA HIS A 72 2.44 -13.20 13.88
C HIS A 72 3.75 -14.01 13.76
N LEU A 73 4.27 -14.20 12.53
CA LEU A 73 5.53 -14.89 12.29
C LEU A 73 6.74 -14.19 12.91
N ALA A 74 6.74 -12.86 12.97
CA ALA A 74 7.84 -12.08 13.53
C ALA A 74 8.03 -12.28 15.06
N CYS A 75 7.16 -13.03 15.74
CA CYS A 75 7.30 -13.53 17.11
C CYS A 75 7.82 -12.50 18.12
N GLY A 76 7.32 -11.27 18.07
CA GLY A 76 7.65 -10.24 19.06
C GLY A 76 9.00 -9.55 18.90
N SER A 77 9.83 -9.93 17.90
CA SER A 77 11.11 -9.27 17.62
C SER A 77 10.90 -7.80 17.22
N ARG A 78 9.83 -7.52 16.48
CA ARG A 78 9.41 -6.18 16.07
C ARG A 78 7.89 -6.14 15.85
N GLN A 79 7.27 -5.05 16.29
CA GLN A 79 5.85 -4.78 16.07
C GLN A 79 5.70 -3.53 15.20
N LEU A 80 5.09 -3.67 14.02
CA LEU A 80 4.76 -2.52 13.15
C LEU A 80 3.46 -1.82 13.58
N ARG A 81 2.73 -2.42 14.51
CA ARG A 81 1.51 -1.84 15.08
C ARG A 81 1.63 -1.68 16.58
N PRO A 82 1.17 -0.55 17.17
CA PRO A 82 1.19 -0.36 18.61
C PRO A 82 0.39 -1.43 19.34
N SER A 83 0.81 -1.79 20.55
CA SER A 83 0.11 -2.75 21.42
C SER A 83 -1.03 -2.11 22.23
N GLY A 84 -0.93 -0.82 22.58
CA GLY A 84 -1.94 -0.11 23.36
C GLY A 84 -3.22 0.14 22.57
N HIS A 85 -4.40 -0.10 23.17
CA HIS A 85 -5.69 -0.04 22.46
C HIS A 85 -5.94 1.29 21.72
N ALA A 86 -5.74 2.43 22.37
CA ALA A 86 -5.97 3.74 21.76
C ALA A 86 -5.00 4.02 20.59
N ALA A 87 -3.71 3.78 20.80
CA ALA A 87 -2.69 3.95 19.77
C ALA A 87 -2.93 2.98 18.58
N ARG A 88 -3.32 1.74 18.88
CA ARG A 88 -3.68 0.76 17.84
C ARG A 88 -4.89 1.19 17.04
N ALA A 89 -5.94 1.70 17.67
CA ALA A 89 -7.13 2.20 16.99
C ALA A 89 -6.77 3.37 16.06
N THR A 90 -5.94 4.31 16.53
CA THR A 90 -5.43 5.42 15.71
C THR A 90 -4.65 4.91 14.49
N ALA A 91 -3.70 3.99 14.68
CA ALA A 91 -2.91 3.42 13.60
C ALA A 91 -3.79 2.67 12.58
N LEU A 92 -4.77 1.87 13.05
CA LEU A 92 -5.71 1.17 12.17
C LEU A 92 -6.61 2.15 11.38
N SER A 93 -7.03 3.25 12.00
CA SER A 93 -7.81 4.29 11.32
C SER A 93 -7.01 4.92 10.19
N ARG A 94 -5.74 5.29 10.40
CA ARG A 94 -4.84 5.81 9.38
C ARG A 94 -4.59 4.79 8.26
N SER A 95 -4.29 3.54 8.60
CA SER A 95 -4.16 2.45 7.63
C SER A 95 -5.43 2.28 6.79
N GLY A 96 -6.62 2.33 7.41
CA GLY A 96 -7.90 2.23 6.71
C GLY A 96 -8.09 3.35 5.68
N LEU A 97 -7.75 4.60 6.04
CA LEU A 97 -7.80 5.74 5.13
C LEU A 97 -6.80 5.60 3.97
N ALA A 98 -5.56 5.15 4.25
CA ALA A 98 -4.54 4.90 3.25
C ALA A 98 -4.95 3.79 2.26
N LEU A 99 -5.57 2.72 2.77
CA LEU A 99 -6.11 1.64 1.94
C LEU A 99 -7.29 2.11 1.08
N ALA A 100 -8.18 2.93 1.63
CA ALA A 100 -9.26 3.53 0.86
C ALA A 100 -8.72 4.44 -0.25
N LEU A 101 -7.69 5.26 0.04
CA LEU A 101 -7.00 6.08 -0.95
C LEU A 101 -6.42 5.21 -2.08
N SER A 102 -5.68 4.14 -1.73
CA SER A 102 -5.12 3.21 -2.71
C SER A 102 -6.19 2.54 -3.56
N GLU A 103 -7.30 2.10 -2.94
CA GLU A 103 -8.42 1.46 -3.65
C GLU A 103 -9.06 2.42 -4.66
N LYS A 104 -9.33 3.67 -4.26
CA LYS A 104 -9.95 4.63 -5.17
C LYS A 104 -9.01 5.05 -6.30
N ALA A 105 -7.72 5.17 -6.02
CA ALA A 105 -6.72 5.41 -7.05
C ALA A 105 -6.67 4.25 -8.05
N VAL A 106 -6.62 2.99 -7.60
CA VAL A 106 -6.65 1.81 -8.47
C VAL A 106 -7.94 1.75 -9.30
N GLN A 107 -9.10 2.07 -8.72
CA GLN A 107 -10.37 2.11 -9.48
C GLN A 107 -10.32 3.14 -10.61
N LEU A 108 -9.75 4.32 -10.39
CA LEU A 108 -9.58 5.34 -11.44
C LEU A 108 -8.59 4.91 -12.52
N VAL A 109 -7.48 4.27 -12.13
CA VAL A 109 -6.51 3.69 -13.07
C VAL A 109 -7.19 2.65 -13.96
N TYR A 110 -7.96 1.73 -13.39
CA TYR A 110 -8.66 0.70 -14.16
C TYR A 110 -9.72 1.28 -15.09
N GLU A 111 -10.44 2.29 -14.66
CA GLU A 111 -11.42 2.98 -15.49
C GLU A 111 -10.75 3.72 -16.66
N ARG A 112 -9.56 4.33 -16.43
CA ARG A 112 -8.80 5.04 -17.45
C ARG A 112 -8.11 4.10 -18.45
N ASP A 113 -7.45 3.04 -17.95
CA ASP A 113 -6.47 2.26 -18.73
C ASP A 113 -7.04 0.95 -19.26
N LEU A 114 -8.04 0.36 -18.57
CA LEU A 114 -8.60 -0.94 -18.96
C LEU A 114 -9.99 -0.83 -19.59
N ARG A 115 -10.68 0.29 -19.44
CA ARG A 115 -12.00 0.50 -20.03
C ARG A 115 -11.89 1.34 -21.30
N PRO A 116 -12.46 0.89 -22.42
CA PRO A 116 -12.58 1.71 -23.63
C PRO A 116 -13.26 3.05 -23.32
N GLU A 117 -12.82 4.12 -23.98
CA GLU A 117 -13.25 5.48 -23.66
C GLU A 117 -14.77 5.65 -23.74
N GLU A 118 -15.39 5.09 -24.77
CA GLU A 118 -16.82 5.13 -25.01
C GLU A 118 -17.66 4.35 -23.99
N LYS A 119 -17.00 3.54 -23.14
CA LYS A 119 -17.64 2.76 -22.07
C LYS A 119 -17.34 3.30 -20.68
N ARG A 120 -16.58 4.39 -20.59
CA ARG A 120 -16.29 5.04 -19.31
C ARG A 120 -17.55 5.74 -18.79
N HIS A 121 -17.79 5.62 -17.48
CA HIS A 121 -19.00 6.20 -16.87
C HIS A 121 -18.64 7.40 -16.00
N ALA A 122 -18.76 8.62 -16.54
CA ALA A 122 -18.36 9.86 -15.91
C ALA A 122 -18.96 10.08 -14.49
N PRO A 123 -20.26 9.79 -14.22
CA PRO A 123 -20.78 9.91 -12.86
C PRO A 123 -20.12 8.99 -11.86
N TRP A 124 -19.71 7.79 -12.28
CA TRP A 124 -18.95 6.87 -11.42
C TRP A 124 -17.55 7.38 -11.15
N GLN A 125 -16.84 7.85 -12.19
CA GLN A 125 -15.52 8.44 -12.02
C GLN A 125 -15.54 9.62 -11.06
N GLN A 126 -16.51 10.54 -11.21
CA GLN A 126 -16.67 11.69 -10.30
C GLN A 126 -16.91 11.26 -8.85
N ARG A 127 -17.71 10.20 -8.65
CA ARG A 127 -17.95 9.63 -7.31
C ARG A 127 -16.65 9.08 -6.71
N VAL A 128 -15.91 8.28 -7.46
CA VAL A 128 -14.65 7.67 -7.00
C VAL A 128 -13.60 8.75 -6.72
N GLU A 129 -13.51 9.77 -7.58
CA GLU A 129 -12.60 10.90 -7.36
C GLU A 129 -12.98 11.70 -6.10
N GLY A 130 -14.27 11.94 -5.87
CA GLY A 130 -14.74 12.58 -4.64
C GLY A 130 -14.36 11.80 -3.39
N GLN A 131 -14.49 10.47 -3.42
CA GLN A 131 -14.07 9.59 -2.32
C GLN A 131 -12.54 9.62 -2.12
N LEU A 132 -11.76 9.64 -3.21
CA LEU A 132 -10.30 9.75 -3.16
C LEU A 132 -9.88 11.08 -2.50
N ARG A 133 -10.44 12.20 -2.92
CA ARG A 133 -10.16 13.52 -2.33
C ARG A 133 -10.55 13.57 -0.84
N ALA A 134 -11.67 12.98 -0.48
CA ALA A 134 -12.10 12.87 0.91
C ALA A 134 -11.12 12.03 1.74
N ALA A 135 -10.63 10.91 1.21
CA ALA A 135 -9.62 10.07 1.86
C ALA A 135 -8.29 10.84 2.06
N CYS A 136 -7.81 11.59 1.04
CA CYS A 136 -6.64 12.44 1.17
C CYS A 136 -6.80 13.47 2.30
N GLY A 137 -7.93 14.20 2.33
CA GLY A 137 -8.17 15.22 3.35
C GLY A 137 -8.30 14.64 4.76
N ALA A 138 -8.96 13.49 4.90
CA ALA A 138 -9.09 12.82 6.19
C ALA A 138 -7.73 12.27 6.68
N LEU A 139 -6.94 11.70 5.78
CA LEU A 139 -5.63 11.14 6.11
C LEU A 139 -4.63 12.24 6.44
N ASP A 140 -4.60 13.35 5.69
CA ASP A 140 -3.74 14.51 6.00
C ASP A 140 -4.04 15.06 7.40
N LYS A 141 -5.33 15.22 7.74
CA LYS A 141 -5.76 15.62 9.08
C LYS A 141 -5.39 14.62 10.18
N ALA A 142 -5.46 13.31 9.88
CA ALA A 142 -5.14 12.26 10.85
C ALA A 142 -3.66 12.24 11.23
N TRP A 143 -2.79 12.85 10.42
CA TRP A 143 -1.36 12.97 10.68
C TRP A 143 -0.95 14.35 11.21
N LEU A 144 -1.88 15.28 11.43
CA LEU A 144 -1.57 16.56 12.05
C LEU A 144 -1.06 16.39 13.49
N GLY A 145 -0.13 17.25 13.88
CA GLY A 145 0.46 17.27 15.21
C GLY A 145 1.91 16.78 15.24
N PRO A 146 2.56 16.94 16.39
CA PRO A 146 3.94 16.52 16.58
C PRO A 146 4.05 15.00 16.52
N ARG A 147 5.04 14.53 15.79
CA ARG A 147 5.45 13.12 15.74
C ARG A 147 6.97 13.02 15.68
N PRO A 148 7.57 11.94 16.17
CA PRO A 148 8.99 11.73 15.96
C PRO A 148 9.30 11.55 14.47
N PRO A 149 10.53 11.87 14.03
CA PRO A 149 11.00 11.54 12.69
C PRO A 149 10.85 10.04 12.41
N LEU A 150 10.55 9.71 11.15
CA LEU A 150 10.49 8.32 10.72
C LEU A 150 11.90 7.73 10.63
N GLY A 151 12.05 6.53 11.15
CA GLY A 151 13.27 5.74 11.03
C GLY A 151 12.91 4.29 10.80
N GLU A 152 13.85 3.50 10.27
CA GLU A 152 13.58 2.08 10.02
C GLU A 152 13.18 1.33 11.28
N ASP A 153 13.73 1.69 12.44
CA ASP A 153 13.40 1.05 13.71
C ASP A 153 12.09 1.55 14.35
N SER A 154 11.58 2.72 13.92
CA SER A 154 10.43 3.39 14.53
C SER A 154 9.19 3.49 13.65
N ILE A 155 9.33 3.31 12.33
CA ILE A 155 8.20 3.41 11.40
C ILE A 155 7.14 2.35 11.68
N GLY A 156 5.89 2.79 11.81
CA GLY A 156 4.73 1.93 11.99
C GLY A 156 4.04 1.57 10.66
N GLN A 157 3.16 0.57 10.72
CA GLN A 157 2.40 0.12 9.55
C GLN A 157 1.54 1.22 8.95
N ASP A 158 0.96 2.08 9.77
CA ASP A 158 0.14 3.21 9.32
C ASP A 158 0.94 4.24 8.51
N ALA A 159 2.18 4.51 8.90
CA ALA A 159 3.07 5.39 8.15
C ALA A 159 3.52 4.76 6.82
N ILE A 160 3.84 3.45 6.82
CA ILE A 160 4.15 2.69 5.60
C ILE A 160 2.97 2.76 4.63
N ASP A 161 1.77 2.44 5.10
CA ASP A 161 0.55 2.43 4.29
C ASP A 161 0.27 3.81 3.70
N THR A 162 0.43 4.86 4.51
CA THR A 162 0.22 6.25 4.10
C THR A 162 1.21 6.68 3.02
N ALA A 163 2.51 6.45 3.24
CA ALA A 163 3.55 6.83 2.29
C ALA A 163 3.38 6.10 0.96
N VAL A 164 3.18 4.77 1.01
CA VAL A 164 2.97 3.95 -0.19
C VAL A 164 1.73 4.40 -0.96
N ALA A 165 0.61 4.67 -0.29
CA ALA A 165 -0.62 5.12 -0.93
C ALA A 165 -0.45 6.50 -1.59
N TRP A 166 0.20 7.44 -0.90
CA TRP A 166 0.46 8.79 -1.40
C TRP A 166 1.38 8.79 -2.62
N THR A 167 2.50 8.06 -2.54
CA THR A 167 3.44 7.92 -3.66
C THR A 167 2.79 7.25 -4.86
N PHE A 168 2.02 6.17 -4.64
CA PHE A 168 1.26 5.49 -5.69
C PHE A 168 0.27 6.42 -6.39
N LEU A 169 -0.51 7.19 -5.64
CA LEU A 169 -1.47 8.14 -6.21
C LEU A 169 -0.80 9.07 -7.22
N HIS A 170 0.32 9.67 -6.86
CA HIS A 170 1.03 10.63 -7.72
C HIS A 170 1.78 9.99 -8.88
N PHE A 171 2.16 8.73 -8.75
CA PHE A 171 2.74 7.96 -9.82
C PHE A 171 1.66 7.54 -10.86
N ALA A 172 0.56 6.99 -10.38
CA ALA A 172 -0.46 6.39 -11.23
C ALA A 172 -1.42 7.42 -11.84
N LEU A 173 -1.68 8.54 -11.13
CA LEU A 173 -2.62 9.59 -11.52
C LEU A 173 -1.97 10.98 -11.39
N PRO A 174 -0.92 11.26 -12.16
CA PRO A 174 -0.21 12.54 -12.08
C PRO A 174 -1.17 13.71 -12.40
N GLY A 175 -1.10 14.75 -11.59
CA GLY A 175 -1.91 15.96 -11.76
C GLY A 175 -3.36 15.87 -11.23
N LEU A 176 -3.85 14.71 -10.82
CA LEU A 176 -5.21 14.58 -10.28
C LEU A 176 -5.37 15.32 -8.92
N ILE A 177 -4.34 15.25 -8.10
CA ILE A 177 -4.29 15.87 -6.77
C ILE A 177 -3.05 16.75 -6.67
N GLU A 178 -3.23 17.97 -6.19
CA GLU A 178 -2.11 18.88 -5.95
C GLU A 178 -1.47 18.61 -4.59
N ARG A 179 -0.18 18.25 -4.58
CA ARG A 179 0.61 17.93 -3.38
C ARG A 179 0.56 19.03 -2.33
N ARG A 180 0.62 20.32 -2.77
CA ARG A 180 0.61 21.48 -1.88
C ARG A 180 -0.64 21.60 -1.00
N ASN A 181 -1.75 20.96 -1.39
CA ASN A 181 -2.99 20.96 -0.62
C ASN A 181 -3.00 19.94 0.54
N TYR A 182 -1.98 19.08 0.60
CA TYR A 182 -1.83 18.01 1.60
C TYR A 182 -0.40 17.94 2.14
N PRO A 183 0.07 19.03 2.79
CA PRO A 183 1.47 19.18 3.18
C PRO A 183 1.95 18.13 4.19
N THR A 184 1.04 17.62 5.02
CA THR A 184 1.37 16.60 6.01
C THR A 184 1.64 15.25 5.35
N LEU A 185 0.85 14.86 4.36
CA LEU A 185 1.07 13.64 3.57
C LEU A 185 2.34 13.74 2.74
N GLU A 186 2.58 14.89 2.11
CA GLU A 186 3.79 15.12 1.31
C GLU A 186 5.05 14.99 2.16
N ALA A 187 5.07 15.64 3.33
CA ALA A 187 6.21 15.57 4.24
C ALA A 187 6.45 14.16 4.76
N LEU A 188 5.38 13.45 5.17
CA LEU A 188 5.48 12.08 5.67
C LEU A 188 5.98 11.13 4.58
N ALA A 189 5.44 11.23 3.37
CA ALA A 189 5.85 10.37 2.26
C ALA A 189 7.31 10.65 1.86
N ALA A 190 7.73 11.91 1.77
CA ALA A 190 9.10 12.27 1.48
C ALA A 190 10.09 11.70 2.51
N GLU A 191 9.74 11.78 3.79
CA GLU A 191 10.54 11.23 4.88
C GLU A 191 10.63 9.69 4.82
N ALA A 192 9.51 9.01 4.55
CA ALA A 192 9.48 7.55 4.42
C ALA A 192 10.26 7.07 3.18
N GLU A 193 10.09 7.72 2.03
CA GLU A 193 10.80 7.37 0.78
C GLU A 193 12.31 7.60 0.88
N ALA A 194 12.78 8.42 1.82
CA ALA A 194 14.20 8.58 2.11
C ALA A 194 14.82 7.42 2.91
N LEU A 195 14.01 6.53 3.49
CA LEU A 195 14.51 5.34 4.19
C LEU A 195 15.06 4.30 3.19
N SER A 196 16.12 3.57 3.59
CA SER A 196 16.74 2.58 2.70
C SER A 196 15.77 1.48 2.31
N VAL A 197 14.92 1.03 3.23
CA VAL A 197 13.90 0.01 2.95
C VAL A 197 12.90 0.42 1.87
N PHE A 198 12.55 1.70 1.74
CA PHE A 198 11.67 2.16 0.66
C PHE A 198 12.41 2.24 -0.68
N ARG A 199 13.70 2.59 -0.65
CA ARG A 199 14.56 2.61 -1.85
C ARG A 199 14.89 1.21 -2.37
N ASP A 200 14.97 0.22 -1.49
CA ASP A 200 15.15 -1.20 -1.86
C ASP A 200 13.92 -1.76 -2.60
N TYR A 201 12.74 -1.18 -2.37
CA TYR A 201 11.48 -1.54 -3.04
C TYR A 201 10.88 -0.31 -3.74
N PRO A 202 11.52 0.21 -4.79
CA PRO A 202 11.08 1.40 -5.49
C PRO A 202 9.75 1.14 -6.23
N LEU A 203 9.02 2.21 -6.46
CA LEU A 203 7.86 2.21 -7.33
C LEU A 203 8.37 2.14 -8.78
N ALA A 204 8.12 1.04 -9.51
CA ALA A 204 8.70 0.74 -10.82
C ALA A 204 7.64 0.27 -11.83
#